data_2bbd2b70ca016628972e4c69bc5aaae1
#
_entry.id   2bbd2b70ca016628972e4c69bc5aaae1
#
_cell.length_a   1.000
_cell.length_b   1.000
_cell.length_c   1.000
_cell.angle_alpha   90.00
_cell.angle_beta   90.00
_cell.angle_gamma   90.00
#
_symmetry.space_group_name_H-M   'P 1'
#
loop_
_entity.id
_entity.type
_entity.pdbx_description
1 polymer ?
#
loop_
_entity_poly.entity_id
_entity_poly.type
_entity_poly.pdbx_seq_one_letter_code
_entity_poly.pdbx_strand_id
1 'polypeptide(L)'
;SERTMQRYKNEKRTFDPLQSEKIIEIALLYNKGVEVFGSAEKFNSWLETSNLALGDIKPKSILDNTFGISILKDELIAIEHGVLA
;
A
#
# COMPACT_ATOMS: atom_id res chain seq x y z
N SER A 1 -11.24 8.62 31.11
CA SER A 1 -10.52 8.99 32.31
C SER A 1 -9.20 9.66 31.96
N GLU A 2 -8.64 10.35 32.90
CA GLU A 2 -7.39 11.05 32.73
C GLU A 2 -6.26 10.09 32.36
N ARG A 3 -6.24 8.94 33.01
CA ARG A 3 -5.24 7.93 32.75
C ARG A 3 -5.34 7.38 31.32
N THR A 4 -6.55 7.19 30.87
CA THR A 4 -6.80 6.73 29.50
C THR A 4 -6.31 7.75 28.49
N MET A 5 -6.54 9.03 28.76
CA MET A 5 -6.10 10.09 27.85
C MET A 5 -4.59 10.19 27.79
N GLN A 6 -3.89 10.02 28.91
CA GLN A 6 -2.44 10.04 28.93
C GLN A 6 -1.87 8.88 28.13
N ARG A 7 -2.45 7.71 28.28
CA ARG A 7 -2.03 6.54 27.54
C ARG A 7 -2.21 6.76 26.05
N TYR A 8 -3.34 7.32 25.68
CA TYR A 8 -3.62 7.62 24.29
C TYR A 8 -2.60 8.61 23.70
N LYS A 9 -2.27 9.64 24.46
CA LYS A 9 -1.26 10.60 24.04
C LYS A 9 0.09 9.96 23.87
N ASN A 10 0.47 9.05 24.75
CA ASN A 10 1.74 8.36 24.63
C ASN A 10 1.79 7.49 23.40
N GLU A 11 0.70 6.81 23.10
CA GLU A 11 0.63 6.01 21.88
C GLU A 11 0.76 6.87 20.64
N LYS A 12 0.11 8.04 20.64
CA LYS A 12 0.25 8.97 19.53
C LYS A 12 1.68 9.43 19.32
N ARG A 13 2.43 9.57 20.40
CA ARG A 13 3.82 10.00 20.29
C ARG A 13 4.71 8.96 19.65
N THR A 14 4.29 7.70 19.64
CA THR A 14 5.08 6.65 19.01
C THR A 14 4.89 6.64 17.48
N PHE A 15 3.89 7.34 16.99
CA PHE A 15 3.71 7.49 15.55
C PHE A 15 4.49 8.69 15.07
N ASP A 16 5.54 8.47 14.31
CA ASP A 16 6.17 9.58 13.65
C ASP A 16 5.41 9.90 12.35
N PRO A 17 5.58 11.12 11.81
CA PRO A 17 4.87 11.54 10.60
C PRO A 17 5.15 10.65 9.40
N LEU A 18 6.36 10.11 9.27
CA LEU A 18 6.71 9.26 8.14
C LEU A 18 5.95 7.95 8.16
N GLN A 19 5.75 7.35 9.35
CA GLN A 19 4.96 6.13 9.45
C GLN A 19 3.50 6.38 9.16
N SER A 20 2.97 7.51 9.62
CA SER A 20 1.59 7.86 9.34
C SER A 20 1.36 8.05 7.85
N GLU A 21 2.28 8.71 7.17
CA GLU A 21 2.19 8.89 5.73
C GLU A 21 2.23 7.56 5.00
N LYS A 22 3.10 6.64 5.43
CA LYS A 22 3.21 5.34 4.82
C LYS A 22 1.92 4.54 4.96
N ILE A 23 1.30 4.60 6.13
CA ILE A 23 0.02 3.91 6.36
C ILE A 23 -1.05 4.46 5.44
N ILE A 24 -1.12 5.77 5.30
CA ILE A 24 -2.09 6.42 4.41
C ILE A 24 -1.82 6.02 2.97
N GLU A 25 -0.56 6.03 2.55
CA GLU A 25 -0.20 5.64 1.20
C GLU A 25 -0.58 4.20 0.89
N ILE A 26 -0.37 3.29 1.85
CA ILE A 26 -0.75 1.89 1.69
C ILE A 26 -2.26 1.77 1.57
N ALA A 27 -3.00 2.51 2.41
CA ALA A 27 -4.46 2.48 2.36
C ALA A 27 -4.98 2.96 1.01
N LEU A 28 -4.40 4.05 0.48
CA LEU A 28 -4.79 4.58 -0.81
C LEU A 28 -4.42 3.61 -1.94
N LEU A 29 -3.25 2.98 -1.83
CA LEU A 29 -2.83 1.99 -2.80
C LEU A 29 -3.78 0.80 -2.80
N TYR A 30 -4.19 0.35 -1.62
CA TYR A 30 -5.10 -0.77 -1.49
C TYR A 30 -6.45 -0.45 -2.11
N ASN A 31 -6.97 0.74 -1.84
CA ASN A 31 -8.22 1.18 -2.45
C ASN A 31 -8.12 1.20 -3.98
N LYS A 32 -7.01 1.70 -4.49
CA LYS A 32 -6.78 1.73 -5.92
C LYS A 32 -6.69 0.31 -6.51
N GLY A 33 -5.98 -0.57 -5.81
CA GLY A 33 -5.86 -1.96 -6.25
C GLY A 33 -7.18 -2.68 -6.33
N VAL A 34 -8.02 -2.50 -5.32
CA VAL A 34 -9.36 -3.11 -5.32
C VAL A 34 -10.20 -2.55 -6.47
N GLU A 35 -10.09 -1.26 -6.71
CA GLU A 35 -10.81 -0.62 -7.83
C GLU A 35 -10.35 -1.19 -9.18
N VAL A 36 -9.04 -1.32 -9.36
CA VAL A 36 -8.47 -1.80 -10.64
C VAL A 36 -8.82 -3.26 -10.88
N PHE A 37 -8.72 -4.11 -9.86
CA PHE A 37 -8.95 -5.54 -10.01
C PHE A 37 -10.39 -5.96 -9.75
N GLY A 38 -11.19 -5.11 -9.15
CA GLY A 38 -12.59 -5.39 -8.89
C GLY A 38 -12.90 -6.08 -7.58
N SER A 39 -11.90 -6.58 -6.87
CA SER A 39 -12.10 -7.20 -5.56
C SER A 39 -10.79 -7.22 -4.79
N ALA A 40 -10.91 -7.32 -3.46
CA ALA A 40 -9.75 -7.42 -2.60
C ALA A 40 -9.01 -8.74 -2.82
N GLU A 41 -9.75 -9.81 -3.10
CA GLU A 41 -9.13 -11.12 -3.36
C GLU A 41 -8.21 -11.08 -4.57
N LYS A 42 -8.67 -10.48 -5.64
CA LYS A 42 -7.87 -10.37 -6.86
C LYS A 42 -6.65 -9.50 -6.65
N PHE A 43 -6.83 -8.39 -5.94
CA PHE A 43 -5.70 -7.52 -5.65
C PHE A 43 -4.67 -8.23 -4.77
N ASN A 44 -5.12 -8.93 -3.73
CA ASN A 44 -4.22 -9.68 -2.87
C ASN A 44 -3.46 -10.76 -3.65
N SER A 45 -4.13 -11.42 -4.57
CA SER A 45 -3.49 -12.42 -5.42
C SER A 45 -2.37 -11.77 -6.26
N TRP A 46 -2.63 -10.59 -6.80
CA TRP A 46 -1.62 -9.86 -7.56
C TRP A 46 -0.43 -9.48 -6.68
N LEU A 47 -0.70 -9.05 -5.45
CA LEU A 47 0.37 -8.69 -4.51
C LEU A 47 1.28 -9.87 -4.17
N GLU A 48 0.75 -11.07 -4.23
CA GLU A 48 1.51 -12.27 -3.86
C GLU A 48 2.07 -13.04 -5.04
N THR A 49 1.88 -12.54 -6.24
CA THR A 49 2.36 -13.19 -7.45
C THR A 49 3.55 -12.42 -8.01
N SER A 50 4.63 -13.11 -8.34
CA SER A 50 5.80 -12.48 -8.94
C SER A 50 5.41 -11.79 -10.24
N ASN A 51 5.91 -10.59 -10.44
CA ASN A 51 5.53 -9.72 -11.55
C ASN A 51 6.74 -9.36 -12.38
N LEU A 52 6.75 -9.75 -13.64
CA LEU A 52 7.87 -9.47 -14.55
C LEU A 52 8.11 -7.98 -14.73
N ALA A 53 7.05 -7.18 -14.77
CA ALA A 53 7.19 -5.73 -14.93
C ALA A 53 7.92 -5.09 -13.78
N LEU A 54 7.95 -5.75 -12.62
CA LEU A 54 8.62 -5.26 -11.41
C LEU A 54 9.98 -5.93 -11.17
N GLY A 55 10.50 -6.64 -12.15
CA GLY A 55 11.76 -7.36 -12.00
C GLY A 55 11.61 -8.75 -11.40
N ASP A 56 10.48 -9.38 -11.64
CA ASP A 56 10.18 -10.73 -11.17
C ASP A 56 10.17 -10.84 -9.65
N ILE A 57 9.61 -9.83 -9.00
CA ILE A 57 9.41 -9.84 -7.54
C ILE A 57 7.92 -9.76 -7.24
N LYS A 58 7.55 -10.16 -6.05
CA LYS A 58 6.17 -10.01 -5.59
C LYS A 58 5.92 -8.56 -5.20
N PRO A 59 4.84 -7.95 -5.70
CA PRO A 59 4.56 -6.56 -5.34
C PRO A 59 4.54 -6.29 -3.85
N LYS A 60 4.05 -7.23 -3.04
CA LYS A 60 4.00 -7.04 -1.58
C LYS A 60 5.38 -6.85 -0.97
N SER A 61 6.43 -7.33 -1.61
CA SER A 61 7.78 -7.24 -1.06
C SER A 61 8.33 -5.81 -1.04
N ILE A 62 7.72 -4.90 -1.78
CA ILE A 62 8.17 -3.51 -1.82
C ILE A 62 7.18 -2.53 -1.18
N LEU A 63 6.24 -3.06 -0.38
CA LEU A 63 5.29 -2.21 0.33
C LEU A 63 5.89 -1.51 1.55
N ASP A 64 7.10 -1.89 1.93
CA ASP A 64 7.72 -1.40 3.15
C ASP A 64 8.35 -0.02 3.03
N ASN A 65 8.35 0.57 1.86
CA ASN A 65 8.89 1.91 1.69
C ASN A 65 8.08 2.72 0.68
N THR A 66 8.17 4.04 0.81
CA THR A 66 7.42 4.98 0.01
C THR A 66 7.74 4.85 -1.48
N PHE A 67 8.99 4.61 -1.82
CA PHE A 67 9.40 4.47 -3.20
C PHE A 67 8.75 3.23 -3.84
N GLY A 68 8.73 2.11 -3.10
CA GLY A 68 8.08 0.89 -3.59
C GLY A 68 6.59 1.09 -3.78
N ILE A 69 5.94 1.77 -2.84
CA ILE A 69 4.51 2.07 -2.95
C ILE A 69 4.24 2.89 -4.20
N SER A 70 5.09 3.86 -4.50
CA SER A 70 4.97 4.68 -5.69
C SER A 70 5.08 3.84 -6.97
N ILE A 71 6.01 2.90 -7.00
CA ILE A 71 6.17 1.99 -8.14
C ILE A 71 4.89 1.17 -8.34
N LEU A 72 4.33 0.63 -7.26
CA LEU A 72 3.11 -0.16 -7.35
C LEU A 72 1.93 0.68 -7.81
N LYS A 73 1.85 1.90 -7.35
CA LYS A 73 0.79 2.81 -7.77
C LYS A 73 0.86 3.05 -9.28
N ASP A 74 2.06 3.29 -9.79
CA ASP A 74 2.27 3.50 -11.22
C ASP A 74 1.87 2.26 -12.02
N GLU A 75 2.22 1.08 -11.52
CA GLU A 75 1.87 -0.17 -12.16
C GLU A 75 0.35 -0.38 -12.20
N LEU A 76 -0.33 -0.08 -11.09
CA LEU A 76 -1.79 -0.18 -11.06
C LEU A 76 -2.45 0.77 -12.06
N ILE A 77 -1.91 1.97 -12.18
CA ILE A 77 -2.43 2.95 -13.15
C ILE A 77 -2.22 2.41 -14.57
N ALA A 78 -1.07 1.83 -14.85
CA ALA A 78 -0.79 1.24 -16.15
C ALA A 78 -1.76 0.10 -16.48
N ILE A 79 -2.02 -0.77 -15.51
CA ILE A 79 -2.97 -1.86 -15.69
C ILE A 79 -4.37 -1.30 -15.96
N GLU A 80 -4.77 -0.31 -15.18
CA GLU A 80 -6.09 0.32 -15.32
C GLU A 80 -6.30 0.89 -16.71
N HIS A 81 -5.26 1.47 -17.28
CA HIS A 81 -5.33 2.09 -18.60
C HIS A 81 -5.06 1.12 -19.76
N GLY A 82 -4.77 -0.15 -19.43
CA GLY A 82 -4.53 -1.15 -20.46
C GLY A 82 -3.21 -0.95 -21.20
N VAL A 83 -2.26 -0.25 -20.60
CA VAL A 83 -0.99 0.06 -21.26
C VAL A 83 -0.13 -1.18 -21.46
N LEU A 84 -0.41 -2.25 -20.73
CA LEU A 84 0.36 -3.49 -20.78
C LEU A 84 -0.22 -4.51 -21.76
N ALA A 85 -1.01 -4.07 -22.65
CA ALA A 85 -1.62 -4.94 -23.63
C ALA A 85 -0.57 -5.60 -24.52
#